data_1b3b4013f04b2b50c2b747310b4ca3e6
#
_entry.id   1b3b4013f04b2b50c2b747310b4ca3e6
#
_cell.length_a   1.000
_cell.length_b   1.000
_cell.length_c   1.000
_cell.angle_alpha   90.00
_cell.angle_beta   90.00
_cell.angle_gamma   90.00
#
_symmetry.space_group_name_H-M   'P 1'
#
loop_
_entity.id
_entity.type
_entity.pdbx_description
1 polymer ?
#
loop_
_entity_poly.entity_id
_entity_poly.type
_entity_poly.pdbx_seq_one_letter_code
_entity_poly.pdbx_strand_id
1 'polypeptide(L)'
;IGFYQSITADGNWGDEKLSPGYTVTTGWKNFTRVFTDEGIQKPFLAIFVWTVVFSLITVFLTVAVGMVLACLVQWEALRGKAVYRVLLILPYAVPSFISILIFKGLFNQSFGEINMMLSTLFGVKPAWFSDPTTARTMLIIVNTWLGYPYMMILCMGLLKAIPDDLYE
;
A
#
# COMPACT_ATOMS: atom_id res chain seq x y z
N ILE A 1 19.85 -13.41 4.83
CA ILE A 1 19.26 -14.55 5.56
C ILE A 1 18.74 -15.59 4.56
N GLY A 2 17.89 -15.24 3.58
CA GLY A 2 17.38 -16.20 2.59
C GLY A 2 18.44 -16.87 1.72
N PHE A 3 19.49 -16.14 1.34
CA PHE A 3 20.61 -16.71 0.58
C PHE A 3 21.43 -17.68 1.42
N TYR A 4 21.68 -17.34 2.69
CA TYR A 4 22.36 -18.25 3.62
C TYR A 4 21.55 -19.52 3.84
N GLN A 5 20.24 -19.41 4.00
CA GLN A 5 19.34 -20.57 4.13
C GLN A 5 19.31 -21.44 2.88
N SER A 6 19.33 -20.81 1.68
CA SER A 6 19.38 -21.57 0.43
C SER A 6 20.68 -22.36 0.25
N ILE A 7 21.76 -21.86 0.84
CA ILE A 7 23.10 -22.44 0.73
C ILE A 7 23.34 -23.53 1.79
N THR A 8 22.79 -23.37 2.99
CA THR A 8 23.22 -24.13 4.17
C THR A 8 22.22 -25.12 4.72
N ALA A 9 20.95 -25.00 4.41
CA ALA A 9 19.94 -25.82 5.02
C ALA A 9 19.42 -26.92 4.08
N ASP A 10 19.61 -28.14 4.44
CA ASP A 10 18.84 -29.28 3.94
C ASP A 10 17.50 -29.40 4.68
N GLY A 11 16.87 -28.27 4.92
CA GLY A 11 15.48 -28.19 5.37
C GLY A 11 15.20 -28.41 6.86
N ASN A 12 16.17 -28.68 7.70
CA ASN A 12 15.97 -28.85 9.14
C ASN A 12 16.46 -27.65 9.94
N TRP A 13 15.54 -26.82 10.33
CA TRP A 13 15.71 -25.73 11.32
C TRP A 13 15.72 -26.29 12.75
N GLY A 14 16.31 -27.30 13.05
CA GLY A 14 16.31 -27.85 14.40
C GLY A 14 17.56 -28.64 14.70
N ASP A 15 18.30 -28.96 13.68
CA ASP A 15 19.57 -29.65 13.90
C ASP A 15 20.67 -28.63 14.16
N GLU A 16 21.14 -28.66 15.34
CA GLU A 16 22.13 -27.89 16.08
C GLU A 16 23.51 -27.82 15.42
N LYS A 17 23.62 -28.02 14.11
CA LYS A 17 24.88 -28.04 13.37
C LYS A 17 25.07 -26.89 12.40
N LEU A 18 24.80 -25.70 12.87
CA LEU A 18 25.42 -24.49 12.36
C LEU A 18 26.81 -24.35 12.98
N SER A 19 27.63 -25.39 12.86
CA SER A 19 29.04 -25.27 13.23
C SER A 19 29.81 -24.60 12.10
N PRO A 20 30.78 -23.74 12.41
CA PRO A 20 31.69 -23.21 11.42
C PRO A 20 32.35 -24.40 10.69
N GLY A 21 32.10 -24.54 9.37
CA GLY A 21 32.65 -25.64 8.57
C GLY A 21 31.62 -26.48 7.81
N TYR A 22 30.34 -26.09 7.77
CA TYR A 22 29.36 -26.77 6.94
C TYR A 22 29.61 -26.55 5.44
N THR A 23 29.40 -27.58 4.65
CA THR A 23 29.49 -27.51 3.20
C THR A 23 28.16 -27.05 2.59
N VAL A 24 28.24 -26.15 1.61
CA VAL A 24 27.09 -25.71 0.82
C VAL A 24 26.63 -26.88 -0.05
N THR A 25 25.58 -27.57 0.38
CA THR A 25 25.09 -28.78 -0.33
C THR A 25 23.86 -28.51 -1.21
N THR A 26 23.10 -27.45 -0.91
CA THR A 26 21.80 -27.21 -1.57
C THR A 26 21.82 -26.12 -2.64
N GLY A 27 22.77 -25.17 -2.60
CA GLY A 27 22.90 -24.10 -3.61
C GLY A 27 21.56 -23.43 -3.94
N TRP A 28 21.17 -23.47 -5.20
CA TRP A 28 19.94 -22.88 -5.72
C TRP A 28 18.67 -23.69 -5.49
N LYS A 29 18.74 -24.85 -4.85
CA LYS A 29 17.61 -25.77 -4.66
C LYS A 29 16.42 -25.13 -3.95
N ASN A 30 16.67 -24.26 -2.98
CA ASN A 30 15.57 -23.56 -2.30
C ASN A 30 14.85 -22.53 -3.19
N PHE A 31 15.56 -21.95 -4.15
CA PHE A 31 14.93 -21.07 -5.14
C PHE A 31 14.11 -21.87 -6.16
N THR A 32 14.62 -23.04 -6.59
CA THR A 32 13.87 -23.90 -7.52
C THR A 32 12.62 -24.49 -6.86
N ARG A 33 12.62 -24.73 -5.55
CA ARG A 33 11.43 -25.20 -4.80
C ARG A 33 10.23 -24.26 -4.93
N VAL A 34 10.46 -22.94 -5.07
CA VAL A 34 9.37 -21.98 -5.29
C VAL A 34 8.58 -22.32 -6.55
N PHE A 35 9.24 -22.92 -7.56
CA PHE A 35 8.64 -23.26 -8.85
C PHE A 35 8.23 -24.72 -8.98
N THR A 36 8.73 -25.61 -8.12
CA THR A 36 8.52 -27.06 -8.24
C THR A 36 7.69 -27.66 -7.10
N ASP A 37 7.68 -27.02 -5.92
CA ASP A 37 6.94 -27.50 -4.75
C ASP A 37 5.55 -26.87 -4.72
N GLU A 38 4.50 -27.66 -4.91
CA GLU A 38 3.10 -27.18 -4.89
C GLU A 38 2.70 -26.51 -3.58
N GLY A 39 3.28 -26.93 -2.46
CA GLY A 39 3.03 -26.34 -1.15
C GLY A 39 3.56 -24.91 -1.02
N ILE A 40 4.61 -24.57 -1.77
CA ILE A 40 5.22 -23.23 -1.80
C ILE A 40 4.66 -22.42 -2.98
N GLN A 41 4.48 -23.05 -4.13
CA GLN A 41 4.08 -22.39 -5.37
C GLN A 41 2.71 -21.72 -5.26
N LYS A 42 1.70 -22.40 -4.69
CA LYS A 42 0.34 -21.86 -4.56
C LYS A 42 0.29 -20.60 -3.69
N PRO A 43 0.83 -20.58 -2.45
CA PRO A 43 0.90 -19.36 -1.65
C PRO A 43 1.74 -18.26 -2.31
N PHE A 44 2.86 -18.61 -2.93
CA PHE A 44 3.73 -17.66 -3.62
C PHE A 44 2.98 -16.94 -4.77
N LEU A 45 2.33 -17.71 -5.64
CA LEU A 45 1.56 -17.15 -6.75
C LEU A 45 0.39 -16.29 -6.26
N ALA A 46 -0.30 -16.72 -5.20
CA ALA A 46 -1.39 -15.93 -4.62
C ALA A 46 -0.90 -14.58 -4.07
N ILE A 47 0.23 -14.57 -3.38
CA ILE A 47 0.85 -13.34 -2.87
C ILE A 47 1.36 -12.48 -4.02
N PHE A 48 2.01 -13.07 -5.02
CA PHE A 48 2.51 -12.36 -6.19
C PHE A 48 1.38 -11.67 -6.96
N VAL A 49 0.32 -12.41 -7.28
CA VAL A 49 -0.87 -11.85 -7.97
C VAL A 49 -1.48 -10.73 -7.13
N TRP A 50 -1.65 -10.95 -5.83
CA TRP A 50 -2.16 -9.90 -4.94
C TRP A 50 -1.28 -8.65 -4.96
N THR A 51 0.04 -8.80 -4.92
CA THR A 51 0.99 -7.67 -4.94
C THR A 51 0.86 -6.87 -6.23
N VAL A 52 0.78 -7.54 -7.37
CA VAL A 52 0.59 -6.88 -8.68
C VAL A 52 -0.75 -6.14 -8.73
N VAL A 53 -1.84 -6.80 -8.36
CA VAL A 53 -3.18 -6.21 -8.34
C VAL A 53 -3.23 -5.01 -7.38
N PHE A 54 -2.70 -5.15 -6.18
CA PHE A 54 -2.61 -4.08 -5.19
C PHE A 54 -1.84 -2.87 -5.74
N SER A 55 -0.68 -3.11 -6.35
CA SER A 55 0.13 -2.03 -6.95
C SER A 55 -0.60 -1.30 -8.07
N LEU A 56 -1.25 -2.03 -8.97
CA LEU A 56 -2.00 -1.43 -10.08
C LEU A 56 -3.19 -0.59 -9.56
N ILE A 57 -3.96 -1.13 -8.63
CA ILE A 57 -5.11 -0.43 -8.05
C ILE A 57 -4.65 0.83 -7.30
N THR A 58 -3.65 0.72 -6.45
CA THR A 58 -3.17 1.86 -5.65
C THR A 58 -2.55 2.95 -6.51
N VAL A 59 -1.75 2.60 -7.53
CA VAL A 59 -1.20 3.58 -8.47
C VAL A 59 -2.32 4.28 -9.24
N PHE A 60 -3.28 3.51 -9.78
CA PHE A 60 -4.42 4.09 -10.49
C PHE A 60 -5.21 5.06 -9.61
N LEU A 61 -5.56 4.65 -8.38
CA LEU A 61 -6.34 5.49 -7.46
C LEU A 61 -5.57 6.72 -7.00
N THR A 62 -4.28 6.60 -6.69
CA THR A 62 -3.46 7.75 -6.28
C THR A 62 -3.31 8.78 -7.41
N VAL A 63 -3.12 8.33 -8.64
CA VAL A 63 -3.05 9.20 -9.82
C VAL A 63 -4.42 9.84 -10.09
N ALA A 64 -5.49 9.05 -10.08
CA ALA A 64 -6.85 9.55 -10.35
C ALA A 64 -7.28 10.59 -9.31
N VAL A 65 -7.15 10.27 -8.03
CA VAL A 65 -7.49 11.19 -6.93
C VAL A 65 -6.59 12.42 -6.98
N GLY A 66 -5.28 12.25 -7.15
CA GLY A 66 -4.33 13.34 -7.24
C GLY A 66 -4.64 14.29 -8.40
N MET A 67 -4.96 13.74 -9.58
CA MET A 67 -5.33 14.52 -10.77
C MET A 67 -6.63 15.30 -10.56
N VAL A 68 -7.69 14.63 -10.06
CA VAL A 68 -8.97 15.31 -9.78
C VAL A 68 -8.77 16.46 -8.80
N LEU A 69 -8.05 16.24 -7.71
CA LEU A 69 -7.77 17.28 -6.73
C LEU A 69 -6.88 18.39 -7.28
N ALA A 70 -5.91 18.08 -8.16
CA ALA A 70 -5.09 19.08 -8.83
C ALA A 70 -5.94 19.98 -9.73
N CYS A 71 -6.85 19.41 -10.52
CA CYS A 71 -7.79 20.18 -11.35
C CYS A 71 -8.70 21.06 -10.49
N LEU A 72 -9.28 20.51 -9.41
CA LEU A 72 -10.16 21.26 -8.51
C LEU A 72 -9.45 22.46 -7.87
N VAL A 73 -8.21 22.26 -7.38
CA VAL A 73 -7.45 23.34 -6.73
C VAL A 73 -6.95 24.40 -7.72
N GLN A 74 -6.85 24.06 -8.99
CA GLN A 74 -6.49 25.02 -10.05
C GLN A 74 -7.69 25.72 -10.66
N TRP A 75 -8.90 25.23 -10.43
CA TRP A 75 -10.11 25.83 -10.98
C TRP A 75 -10.24 27.30 -10.59
N GLU A 76 -10.43 28.19 -11.57
CA GLU A 76 -10.41 29.63 -11.37
C GLU A 76 -11.51 30.12 -10.43
N ALA A 77 -12.69 29.54 -10.48
CA ALA A 77 -13.83 29.92 -9.62
C ALA A 77 -13.65 29.52 -8.15
N LEU A 78 -12.67 28.70 -7.79
CA LEU A 78 -12.45 28.25 -6.43
C LEU A 78 -11.87 29.38 -5.57
N ARG A 79 -12.64 29.89 -4.61
CA ARG A 79 -12.15 30.88 -3.64
C ARG A 79 -11.35 30.18 -2.54
N GLY A 80 -10.25 30.79 -2.10
CA GLY A 80 -9.44 30.23 -1.01
C GLY A 80 -8.52 29.06 -1.42
N LYS A 81 -8.12 28.96 -2.69
CA LYS A 81 -7.24 27.93 -3.25
C LYS A 81 -6.02 27.59 -2.38
N ALA A 82 -5.41 28.63 -1.76
CA ALA A 82 -4.21 28.44 -0.93
C ALA A 82 -4.49 27.57 0.30
N VAL A 83 -5.63 27.78 0.95
CA VAL A 83 -6.04 27.00 2.14
C VAL A 83 -6.29 25.54 1.77
N TYR A 84 -7.06 25.29 0.70
CA TYR A 84 -7.32 23.94 0.23
C TYR A 84 -6.02 23.22 -0.16
N ARG A 85 -5.11 23.91 -0.84
CA ARG A 85 -3.81 23.35 -1.21
C ARG A 85 -3.00 22.93 0.02
N VAL A 86 -2.94 23.77 1.04
CA VAL A 86 -2.22 23.45 2.29
C VAL A 86 -2.86 22.26 2.99
N LEU A 87 -4.19 22.24 3.12
CA LEU A 87 -4.92 21.13 3.78
C LEU A 87 -4.75 19.81 3.03
N LEU A 88 -4.79 19.83 1.69
CA LEU A 88 -4.66 18.62 0.87
C LEU A 88 -3.21 18.09 0.82
N ILE A 89 -2.21 18.93 1.05
CA ILE A 89 -0.80 18.53 1.13
C ILE A 89 -0.45 18.03 2.54
N LEU A 90 -1.25 18.36 3.55
CA LEU A 90 -0.97 18.01 4.95
C LEU A 90 -0.65 16.52 5.18
N PRO A 91 -1.33 15.55 4.56
CA PRO A 91 -0.97 14.14 4.71
C PRO A 91 0.47 13.81 4.32
N TYR A 92 1.03 14.53 3.35
CA TYR A 92 2.41 14.34 2.92
C TYR A 92 3.44 14.91 3.92
N ALA A 93 3.04 15.94 4.67
CA ALA A 93 3.90 16.56 5.68
C ALA A 93 4.01 15.72 6.97
N VAL A 94 3.04 14.82 7.22
CA VAL A 94 3.04 13.93 8.38
C VAL A 94 3.88 12.69 8.10
N PRO A 95 4.83 12.32 8.97
CA PRO A 95 5.56 11.08 8.82
C PRO A 95 4.62 9.87 8.67
N SER A 96 4.85 9.04 7.64
CA SER A 96 3.94 7.96 7.27
C SER A 96 3.65 6.97 8.42
N PHE A 97 4.63 6.70 9.28
CA PHE A 97 4.42 5.82 10.42
C PHE A 97 3.39 6.36 11.42
N ILE A 98 3.35 7.69 11.62
CA ILE A 98 2.34 8.34 12.50
C ILE A 98 0.96 8.18 11.85
N SER A 99 0.84 8.46 10.56
CA SER A 99 -0.41 8.26 9.82
C SER A 99 -0.91 6.83 9.91
N ILE A 100 -0.02 5.83 9.75
CA ILE A 100 -0.37 4.41 9.86
C ILE A 100 -0.89 4.07 11.27
N LEU A 101 -0.27 4.61 12.32
CA LEU A 101 -0.75 4.40 13.70
C LEU A 101 -2.13 5.01 13.94
N ILE A 102 -2.38 6.22 13.40
CA ILE A 102 -3.70 6.86 13.46
C ILE A 102 -4.73 6.00 12.73
N PHE A 103 -4.45 5.56 11.50
CA PHE A 103 -5.36 4.68 10.76
C PHE A 103 -5.61 3.35 11.46
N LYS A 104 -4.60 2.77 12.10
CA LYS A 104 -4.77 1.56 12.92
C LYS A 104 -5.79 1.78 14.06
N GLY A 105 -5.79 2.96 14.67
CA GLY A 105 -6.81 3.35 15.65
C GLY A 105 -8.20 3.55 15.02
N LEU A 106 -8.28 4.33 13.94
CA LEU A 106 -9.54 4.62 13.24
C LEU A 106 -10.26 3.37 12.72
N PHE A 107 -9.50 2.38 12.21
CA PHE A 107 -10.02 1.10 11.74
C PHE A 107 -10.16 0.05 12.85
N ASN A 108 -9.98 0.41 14.13
CA ASN A 108 -10.15 -0.55 15.21
C ASN A 108 -11.58 -1.11 15.22
N GLN A 109 -11.69 -2.45 15.36
CA GLN A 109 -12.98 -3.13 15.25
C GLN A 109 -13.94 -2.79 16.40
N SER A 110 -13.40 -2.55 17.60
CA SER A 110 -14.20 -2.36 18.82
C SER A 110 -14.55 -0.90 19.11
N PHE A 111 -13.59 0.01 18.88
CA PHE A 111 -13.73 1.43 19.26
C PHE A 111 -13.32 2.40 18.13
N GLY A 112 -13.00 1.90 16.93
CA GLY A 112 -12.61 2.75 15.81
C GLY A 112 -13.78 3.56 15.25
N GLU A 113 -13.54 4.84 14.99
CA GLU A 113 -14.53 5.78 14.51
C GLU A 113 -15.14 5.36 13.16
N ILE A 114 -14.36 4.73 12.30
CA ILE A 114 -14.85 4.23 11.00
C ILE A 114 -15.94 3.18 11.20
N ASN A 115 -15.73 2.22 12.11
CA ASN A 115 -16.76 1.22 12.41
C ASN A 115 -17.97 1.83 13.12
N MET A 116 -17.75 2.85 13.94
CA MET A 116 -18.84 3.58 14.58
C MET A 116 -19.70 4.30 13.54
N MET A 117 -19.09 5.01 12.59
CA MET A 117 -19.81 5.66 11.47
C MET A 117 -20.54 4.66 10.60
N LEU A 118 -19.87 3.58 10.16
CA LEU A 118 -20.47 2.56 9.30
C LEU A 118 -21.61 1.84 9.98
N SER A 119 -21.49 1.57 11.29
CA SER A 119 -22.56 0.98 12.09
C SER A 119 -23.79 1.90 12.20
N THR A 120 -23.55 3.21 12.39
CA THR A 120 -24.64 4.18 12.52
C THR A 120 -25.36 4.44 11.20
N LEU A 121 -24.61 4.54 10.09
CA LEU A 121 -25.17 4.90 8.79
C LEU A 121 -25.72 3.68 8.00
N PHE A 122 -25.03 2.55 8.10
CA PHE A 122 -25.30 1.37 7.25
C PHE A 122 -25.57 0.09 8.05
N GLY A 123 -25.45 0.11 9.38
CA GLY A 123 -25.65 -1.07 10.23
C GLY A 123 -24.55 -2.14 10.10
N VAL A 124 -23.38 -1.81 9.52
CA VAL A 124 -22.29 -2.77 9.28
C VAL A 124 -21.08 -2.49 10.13
N LYS A 125 -20.37 -3.55 10.55
CA LYS A 125 -19.12 -3.48 11.32
C LYS A 125 -18.07 -4.39 10.68
N PRO A 126 -17.33 -3.92 9.66
CA PRO A 126 -16.31 -4.72 8.99
C PRO A 126 -15.20 -5.16 9.94
N ALA A 127 -14.70 -6.38 9.74
CA ALA A 127 -13.60 -6.94 10.52
C ALA A 127 -12.26 -6.64 9.83
N TRP A 128 -11.83 -5.38 9.84
CA TRP A 128 -10.70 -4.84 9.08
C TRP A 128 -9.37 -5.60 9.22
N PHE A 129 -9.14 -6.24 10.36
CA PHE A 129 -7.89 -6.97 10.63
C PHE A 129 -8.03 -8.50 10.56
N SER A 130 -9.26 -9.01 10.52
CA SER A 130 -9.54 -10.44 10.60
C SER A 130 -10.08 -11.03 9.29
N ASP A 131 -10.77 -10.22 8.48
CA ASP A 131 -11.26 -10.66 7.17
C ASP A 131 -10.31 -10.20 6.06
N PRO A 132 -9.85 -11.11 5.19
CA PRO A 132 -8.92 -10.78 4.11
C PRO A 132 -9.43 -9.71 3.14
N THR A 133 -10.72 -9.68 2.85
CA THR A 133 -11.30 -8.74 1.88
C THR A 133 -11.32 -7.33 2.43
N THR A 134 -11.82 -7.16 3.65
CA THR A 134 -11.85 -5.85 4.32
C THR A 134 -10.45 -5.35 4.65
N ALA A 135 -9.51 -6.24 5.02
CA ALA A 135 -8.11 -5.90 5.23
C ALA A 135 -7.45 -5.34 3.95
N ARG A 136 -7.68 -5.98 2.81
CA ARG A 136 -7.19 -5.52 1.50
C ARG A 136 -7.79 -4.15 1.13
N THR A 137 -9.08 -3.97 1.35
CA THR A 137 -9.76 -2.70 1.11
C THR A 137 -9.19 -1.59 1.99
N MET A 138 -8.98 -1.85 3.28
CA MET A 138 -8.33 -0.92 4.20
C MET A 138 -6.93 -0.51 3.71
N LEU A 139 -6.11 -1.47 3.30
CA LEU A 139 -4.77 -1.20 2.78
C LEU A 139 -4.79 -0.32 1.53
N ILE A 140 -5.73 -0.55 0.61
CA ILE A 140 -5.90 0.29 -0.59
C ILE A 140 -6.29 1.71 -0.21
N ILE A 141 -7.26 1.88 0.71
CA ILE A 141 -7.71 3.20 1.18
C ILE A 141 -6.55 3.98 1.82
N VAL A 142 -5.85 3.36 2.77
CA VAL A 142 -4.75 4.01 3.49
C VAL A 142 -3.60 4.35 2.55
N ASN A 143 -3.26 3.44 1.63
CA ASN A 143 -2.18 3.67 0.67
C ASN A 143 -2.52 4.80 -0.31
N THR A 144 -3.76 4.85 -0.78
CA THR A 144 -4.26 5.94 -1.63
C THR A 144 -4.20 7.27 -0.91
N TRP A 145 -4.63 7.32 0.37
CA TRP A 145 -4.58 8.54 1.18
C TRP A 145 -3.14 9.04 1.41
N LEU A 146 -2.19 8.14 1.62
CA LEU A 146 -0.77 8.49 1.77
C LEU A 146 -0.14 8.96 0.45
N GLY A 147 -0.59 8.41 -0.68
CA GLY A 147 0.04 8.62 -1.98
C GLY A 147 -0.52 9.79 -2.80
N TYR A 148 -1.83 10.11 -2.66
CA TYR A 148 -2.47 11.12 -3.52
C TYR A 148 -1.84 12.52 -3.43
N PRO A 149 -1.31 13.02 -2.28
CA PRO A 149 -0.82 14.39 -2.24
C PRO A 149 0.41 14.60 -3.11
N TYR A 150 1.28 13.59 -3.19
CA TYR A 150 2.44 13.61 -4.09
C TYR A 150 1.99 13.69 -5.56
N MET A 151 1.04 12.85 -5.96
CA MET A 151 0.49 12.85 -7.31
C MET A 151 -0.25 14.16 -7.62
N MET A 152 -0.95 14.73 -6.64
CA MET A 152 -1.61 16.04 -6.79
C MET A 152 -0.59 17.14 -7.08
N ILE A 153 0.53 17.20 -6.34
CA ILE A 153 1.58 18.19 -6.56
C ILE A 153 2.20 18.02 -7.95
N LEU A 154 2.48 16.79 -8.35
CA LEU A 154 3.04 16.48 -9.65
C LEU A 154 2.09 16.89 -10.78
N CYS A 155 0.81 16.53 -10.68
CA CYS A 155 -0.21 16.92 -11.66
C CYS A 155 -0.41 18.44 -11.72
N MET A 156 -0.37 19.14 -10.59
CA MET A 156 -0.42 20.62 -10.59
C MET A 156 0.76 21.25 -11.33
N GLY A 157 1.95 20.65 -11.22
CA GLY A 157 3.12 21.10 -11.98
C GLY A 157 2.96 20.88 -13.48
N LEU A 158 2.50 19.68 -13.86
CA LEU A 158 2.28 19.34 -15.27
C LEU A 158 1.20 20.19 -15.93
N LEU A 159 0.06 20.40 -15.24
CA LEU A 159 -1.02 21.24 -15.76
C LEU A 159 -0.60 22.67 -16.00
N LYS A 160 0.29 23.23 -15.18
CA LYS A 160 0.85 24.57 -15.38
C LYS A 160 1.87 24.68 -16.51
N ALA A 161 2.44 23.55 -16.92
CA ALA A 161 3.40 23.51 -18.01
C ALA A 161 2.72 23.46 -19.40
N ILE A 162 1.40 23.24 -19.44
CA ILE A 162 0.63 23.26 -20.70
C ILE A 162 0.38 24.72 -21.07
N PRO A 163 0.78 25.17 -22.30
CA PRO A 163 0.49 26.51 -22.78
C PRO A 163 -1.02 26.77 -22.87
N ASP A 164 -1.41 28.01 -22.54
CA ASP A 164 -2.83 28.41 -22.55
C ASP A 164 -3.48 28.29 -23.94
N ASP A 165 -2.69 28.42 -24.99
CA ASP A 165 -3.13 28.28 -26.40
C ASP A 165 -3.71 26.89 -26.75
N LEU A 166 -3.48 25.88 -25.90
CA LEU A 166 -4.02 24.54 -26.07
C LEU A 166 -5.37 24.32 -25.39
N TYR A 167 -5.87 25.32 -24.66
CA TYR A 167 -7.18 25.27 -23.99
C TYR A 167 -8.28 25.98 -24.80
N GLU A 168 -7.92 26.63 -25.94
CA GLU A 168 -8.84 27.21 -26.91
C GLU A 168 -9.13 26.19 -28.03
#